data_3265492dea01278607cccc2cdca30046
#
_entry.id   3265492dea01278607cccc2cdca30046
#
_cell.length_a   1.000
_cell.length_b   1.000
_cell.length_c   1.000
_cell.angle_alpha   90.00
_cell.angle_beta   90.00
_cell.angle_gamma   90.00
#
_symmetry.space_group_name_H-M   'P 1'
#
loop_
_entity.id
_entity.type
_entity.pdbx_description
1 polymer ?
#
loop_
_entity_poly.entity_id
_entity_poly.type
_entity_poly.pdbx_seq_one_letter_code
_entity_poly.pdbx_strand_id
1 'polypeptide(L)'
;THARLDFWRAITTSIELAVVRTAISAVICLPAAFAFARLDFPFRSILFFSFIAGQAFPKFGLLVAIAGIFLSLNLIGNFWGVVLIQLVGTLLFMIWIPVAAFQGVDRRMEEAARDCGAKPLRVFWSITLPQAGQTIGAAVLLTFVNTFYETEGAWLIGAPQIHTMPVLMISFINNQPVI
;
A
#
# COMPACT_ATOMS: atom_id res chain seq x y z
N THR A 1 -0.66 33.21 -10.82
CA THR A 1 0.63 32.67 -10.31
C THR A 1 0.41 31.74 -9.12
N HIS A 2 -0.50 32.03 -8.18
CA HIS A 2 -0.78 31.18 -7.01
C HIS A 2 -1.31 29.80 -7.42
N ALA A 3 -2.31 29.71 -8.28
CA ALA A 3 -2.88 28.43 -8.74
C ALA A 3 -1.84 27.49 -9.39
N ARG A 4 -0.83 28.05 -10.06
CA ARG A 4 0.28 27.27 -10.63
C ARG A 4 1.20 26.69 -9.55
N LEU A 5 1.47 27.45 -8.50
CA LEU A 5 2.29 26.99 -7.37
C LEU A 5 1.56 25.91 -6.57
N ASP A 6 0.27 26.08 -6.36
CA ASP A 6 -0.55 25.08 -5.67
C ASP A 6 -0.67 23.77 -6.45
N PHE A 7 -0.75 23.84 -7.79
CA PHE A 7 -0.74 22.68 -8.66
C PHE A 7 0.59 21.89 -8.57
N TRP A 8 1.74 22.58 -8.67
CA TRP A 8 3.03 21.92 -8.56
C TRP A 8 3.28 21.34 -7.17
N ARG A 9 2.86 22.03 -6.11
CA ARG A 9 2.91 21.50 -4.74
C ARG A 9 2.06 20.24 -4.60
N ALA A 10 0.85 20.23 -5.12
CA ALA A 10 -0.03 19.06 -5.06
C ALA A 10 0.56 17.85 -5.80
N ILE A 11 1.23 18.06 -6.95
CA ILE A 11 1.93 17.00 -7.66
C ILE A 11 3.08 16.45 -6.83
N THR A 12 3.98 17.32 -6.33
CA THR A 12 5.13 16.87 -5.53
C THR A 12 4.68 16.13 -4.29
N THR A 13 3.69 16.65 -3.56
CA THR A 13 3.12 15.99 -2.38
C THR A 13 2.51 14.63 -2.72
N SER A 14 1.80 14.52 -3.86
CA SER A 14 1.24 13.24 -4.30
C SER A 14 2.32 12.21 -4.63
N ILE A 15 3.40 12.64 -5.29
CA ILE A 15 4.53 11.76 -5.61
C ILE A 15 5.26 11.33 -4.33
N GLU A 16 5.54 12.25 -3.42
CA GLU A 16 6.17 11.95 -2.14
C GLU A 16 5.34 10.95 -1.32
N LEU A 17 4.03 11.19 -1.20
CA LEU A 17 3.10 10.26 -0.55
C LEU A 17 3.10 8.90 -1.23
N ALA A 18 3.05 8.85 -2.57
CA ALA A 18 3.05 7.61 -3.32
C ALA A 18 4.34 6.81 -3.12
N VAL A 19 5.49 7.46 -3.16
CA VAL A 19 6.79 6.81 -2.93
C VAL A 19 6.91 6.30 -1.51
N VAL A 20 6.66 7.17 -0.52
CA VAL A 20 6.79 6.82 0.91
C VAL A 20 5.83 5.70 1.30
N ARG A 21 4.55 5.82 0.92
CA ARG A 21 3.54 4.81 1.18
C ARG A 21 3.89 3.46 0.55
N THR A 22 4.28 3.47 -0.73
CA THR A 22 4.63 2.25 -1.46
C THR A 22 5.87 1.59 -0.86
N ALA A 23 6.89 2.38 -0.49
CA ALA A 23 8.10 1.86 0.14
C ALA A 23 7.80 1.22 1.51
N ILE A 24 7.03 1.90 2.37
CA ILE A 24 6.62 1.37 3.67
C ILE A 24 5.79 0.10 3.49
N SER A 25 4.81 0.12 2.58
CA SER A 25 3.99 -1.07 2.27
C SER A 25 4.85 -2.23 1.80
N ALA A 26 5.81 -2.00 0.91
CA ALA A 26 6.70 -3.04 0.42
C ALA A 26 7.55 -3.64 1.55
N VAL A 27 8.15 -2.80 2.39
CA VAL A 27 9.00 -3.25 3.52
C VAL A 27 8.21 -4.10 4.52
N ILE A 28 6.95 -3.76 4.79
CA ILE A 28 6.12 -4.47 5.77
C ILE A 28 5.44 -5.69 5.13
N CYS A 29 4.84 -5.51 3.95
CA CYS A 29 3.96 -6.52 3.37
C CYS A 29 4.71 -7.63 2.62
N LEU A 30 5.88 -7.36 2.01
CA LEU A 30 6.60 -8.41 1.28
C LEU A 30 7.13 -9.52 2.20
N PRO A 31 7.76 -9.24 3.36
CA PRO A 31 8.10 -10.28 4.31
C PRO A 31 6.87 -11.02 4.85
N ALA A 32 5.78 -10.31 5.13
CA ALA A 32 4.52 -10.93 5.56
C ALA A 32 3.95 -11.84 4.46
N ALA A 33 3.93 -11.40 3.21
CA ALA A 33 3.49 -12.20 2.07
C ALA A 33 4.34 -13.44 1.87
N PHE A 34 5.67 -13.33 2.02
CA PHE A 34 6.57 -14.48 2.00
C PHE A 34 6.24 -15.47 3.12
N ALA A 35 6.01 -14.99 4.35
CA ALA A 35 5.62 -15.83 5.47
C ALA A 35 4.29 -16.55 5.20
N PHE A 36 3.29 -15.84 4.68
CA PHE A 36 2.01 -16.44 4.26
C PHE A 36 2.17 -17.46 3.11
N ALA A 37 3.13 -17.30 2.23
CA ALA A 37 3.33 -18.19 1.10
C ALA A 37 4.12 -19.45 1.46
N ARG A 38 5.10 -19.36 2.37
CA ARG A 38 6.14 -20.38 2.59
C ARG A 38 6.15 -21.00 3.97
N LEU A 39 5.68 -20.28 4.99
CA LEU A 39 5.72 -20.78 6.36
C LEU A 39 4.37 -21.38 6.77
N ASP A 40 4.44 -22.50 7.48
CA ASP A 40 3.26 -23.10 8.08
C ASP A 40 3.21 -22.69 9.57
N PHE A 41 2.24 -21.85 9.90
CA PHE A 41 2.00 -21.38 11.25
C PHE A 41 0.50 -21.51 11.62
N PRO A 42 0.17 -21.63 12.92
CA PRO A 42 -1.19 -21.76 13.34
C PRO A 42 -2.03 -20.53 12.95
N PHE A 43 -3.28 -20.76 12.58
CA PHE A 43 -4.24 -19.70 12.15
C PHE A 43 -3.88 -18.96 10.85
N ARG A 44 -2.89 -19.44 10.06
CA ARG A 44 -2.46 -18.82 8.79
C ARG A 44 -3.65 -18.48 7.89
N SER A 45 -4.54 -19.44 7.64
CA SER A 45 -5.70 -19.23 6.77
C SER A 45 -6.66 -18.20 7.34
N ILE A 46 -6.93 -18.25 8.65
CA ILE A 46 -7.81 -17.30 9.32
C ILE A 46 -7.26 -15.89 9.21
N LEU A 47 -5.98 -15.69 9.51
CA LEU A 47 -5.31 -14.40 9.39
C LEU A 47 -5.34 -13.89 7.94
N PHE A 48 -5.03 -14.76 6.98
CA PHE A 48 -5.04 -14.38 5.56
C PHE A 48 -6.44 -13.95 5.10
N PHE A 49 -7.48 -14.71 5.45
CA PHE A 49 -8.86 -14.37 5.12
C PHE A 49 -9.37 -13.14 5.89
N SER A 50 -8.85 -12.85 7.08
CA SER A 50 -9.21 -11.63 7.83
C SER A 50 -8.82 -10.35 7.08
N PHE A 51 -7.70 -10.36 6.34
CA PHE A 51 -7.33 -9.23 5.48
C PHE A 51 -8.33 -9.00 4.34
N ILE A 52 -8.91 -10.09 3.80
CA ILE A 52 -9.96 -9.99 2.78
C ILE A 52 -11.26 -9.50 3.40
N ALA A 53 -11.65 -10.08 4.53
CA ALA A 53 -12.89 -9.72 5.22
C ALA A 53 -12.91 -8.24 5.59
N GLY A 54 -11.74 -7.66 5.93
CA GLY A 54 -11.60 -6.23 6.16
C GLY A 54 -12.00 -5.35 4.95
N GLN A 55 -11.90 -5.87 3.72
CA GLN A 55 -12.32 -5.15 2.51
C GLN A 55 -13.83 -5.24 2.24
N ALA A 56 -14.54 -6.13 2.91
CA ALA A 56 -15.99 -6.24 2.80
C ALA A 56 -16.72 -5.10 3.55
N PHE A 57 -16.03 -4.42 4.47
CA PHE A 57 -16.59 -3.26 5.16
C PHE A 57 -16.57 -2.03 4.24
N PRO A 58 -17.58 -1.14 4.35
CA PRO A 58 -17.59 0.12 3.64
C PRO A 58 -16.34 0.92 3.99
N LYS A 59 -15.46 1.12 2.98
CA LYS A 59 -14.16 1.78 3.15
C LYS A 59 -14.28 3.13 3.85
N PHE A 60 -15.26 3.93 3.44
CA PHE A 60 -15.47 5.28 4.00
C PHE A 60 -15.79 5.24 5.51
N GLY A 61 -16.66 4.31 5.96
CA GLY A 61 -16.97 4.15 7.38
C GLY A 61 -15.74 3.78 8.23
N LEU A 62 -14.89 2.90 7.71
CA LEU A 62 -13.63 2.53 8.35
C LEU A 62 -12.68 3.74 8.44
N LEU A 63 -12.55 4.52 7.36
CA LEU A 63 -11.72 5.71 7.34
C LEU A 63 -12.19 6.77 8.34
N VAL A 64 -13.51 6.97 8.48
CA VAL A 64 -14.09 7.90 9.46
C VAL A 64 -13.79 7.43 10.90
N ALA A 65 -13.91 6.15 11.19
CA ALA A 65 -13.57 5.59 12.50
C ALA A 65 -12.08 5.80 12.84
N ILE A 66 -11.19 5.56 11.88
CA ILE A 66 -9.75 5.80 12.04
C ILE A 66 -9.47 7.31 12.22
N ALA A 67 -10.17 8.18 11.50
CA ALA A 67 -10.02 9.62 11.62
C ALA A 67 -10.35 10.12 13.04
N GLY A 68 -11.37 9.52 13.69
CA GLY A 68 -11.67 9.81 15.10
C GLY A 68 -10.50 9.52 16.04
N ILE A 69 -9.80 8.40 15.81
CA ILE A 69 -8.59 8.05 16.58
C ILE A 69 -7.45 9.03 16.24
N PHE A 70 -7.28 9.38 14.98
CA PHE A 70 -6.21 10.29 14.54
C PHE A 70 -6.39 11.71 15.06
N LEU A 71 -7.64 12.13 15.27
CA LEU A 71 -7.93 13.40 15.92
C LEU A 71 -7.37 13.43 17.35
N SER A 72 -7.56 12.35 18.11
CA SER A 72 -7.04 12.25 19.49
C SER A 72 -5.52 12.17 19.56
N LEU A 73 -4.87 11.72 18.48
CA LEU A 73 -3.41 11.60 18.36
C LEU A 73 -2.75 12.81 17.68
N ASN A 74 -3.52 13.87 17.35
CA ASN A 74 -3.04 15.05 16.61
C ASN A 74 -2.36 14.70 15.27
N LEU A 75 -2.87 13.71 14.56
CA LEU A 75 -2.37 13.27 13.26
C LEU A 75 -3.11 13.89 12.07
N ILE A 76 -4.17 14.66 12.32
CA ILE A 76 -4.91 15.40 11.27
C ILE A 76 -4.07 16.58 10.79
N GLY A 77 -4.05 16.81 9.48
CA GLY A 77 -3.21 17.82 8.84
C GLY A 77 -1.72 17.45 8.77
N ASN A 78 -1.35 16.24 9.18
CA ASN A 78 0.03 15.78 9.20
C ASN A 78 0.29 14.81 8.03
N PHE A 79 1.46 14.95 7.39
CA PHE A 79 1.89 14.05 6.31
C PHE A 79 1.85 12.58 6.72
N TRP A 80 2.36 12.25 7.90
CA TRP A 80 2.36 10.89 8.41
C TRP A 80 0.95 10.34 8.71
N GLY A 81 0.02 11.20 9.12
CA GLY A 81 -1.38 10.83 9.26
C GLY A 81 -1.98 10.38 7.93
N VAL A 82 -1.71 11.12 6.84
CA VAL A 82 -2.16 10.75 5.50
C VAL A 82 -1.49 9.44 5.05
N VAL A 83 -0.20 9.26 5.26
CA VAL A 83 0.51 8.01 4.95
C VAL A 83 -0.13 6.83 5.66
N LEU A 84 -0.34 6.93 6.98
CA LEU A 84 -0.86 5.85 7.80
C LEU A 84 -2.28 5.43 7.41
N ILE A 85 -3.18 6.40 7.19
CA ILE A 85 -4.56 6.07 6.80
C ILE A 85 -4.61 5.42 5.42
N GLN A 86 -3.78 5.88 4.51
CA GLN A 86 -3.70 5.32 3.17
C GLN A 86 -3.06 3.92 3.14
N LEU A 87 -2.19 3.57 4.10
CA LEU A 87 -1.62 2.23 4.20
C LEU A 87 -2.70 1.15 4.33
N VAL A 88 -3.80 1.44 5.02
CA VAL A 88 -4.91 0.49 5.20
C VAL A 88 -5.44 0.00 3.84
N GLY A 89 -5.55 0.89 2.86
CA GLY A 89 -6.01 0.52 1.51
C GLY A 89 -4.99 -0.26 0.67
N THR A 90 -3.69 -0.19 1.01
CA THR A 90 -2.64 -0.89 0.24
C THR A 90 -2.44 -2.34 0.65
N LEU A 91 -2.82 -2.71 1.87
CA LEU A 91 -2.58 -4.04 2.43
C LEU A 91 -3.10 -5.15 1.51
N LEU A 92 -4.25 -4.93 0.86
CA LEU A 92 -4.83 -5.90 -0.06
C LEU A 92 -3.87 -6.22 -1.22
N PHE A 93 -3.43 -5.21 -1.96
CA PHE A 93 -2.57 -5.41 -3.14
C PHE A 93 -1.18 -5.91 -2.76
N MET A 94 -0.62 -5.38 -1.66
CA MET A 94 0.75 -5.67 -1.24
C MET A 94 0.89 -6.94 -0.40
N ILE A 95 -0.20 -7.60 -0.03
CA ILE A 95 -0.18 -8.93 0.58
C ILE A 95 -0.62 -9.98 -0.43
N TRP A 96 -1.77 -9.79 -1.06
CA TRP A 96 -2.39 -10.80 -1.91
C TRP A 96 -1.58 -11.15 -3.14
N ILE A 97 -1.20 -10.13 -3.91
CA ILE A 97 -0.46 -10.36 -5.16
C ILE A 97 0.92 -10.97 -4.87
N PRO A 98 1.72 -10.46 -3.90
CA PRO A 98 2.99 -11.10 -3.56
C PRO A 98 2.85 -12.49 -2.95
N VAL A 99 1.78 -12.80 -2.19
CA VAL A 99 1.54 -14.17 -1.72
C VAL A 99 1.38 -15.11 -2.92
N ALA A 100 0.55 -14.75 -3.90
CA ALA A 100 0.37 -15.54 -5.11
C ALA A 100 1.67 -15.66 -5.92
N ALA A 101 2.46 -14.58 -5.99
CA ALA A 101 3.76 -14.59 -6.65
C ALA A 101 4.74 -15.57 -6.00
N PHE A 102 4.86 -15.54 -4.68
CA PHE A 102 5.72 -16.49 -3.95
C PHE A 102 5.21 -17.92 -4.02
N GLN A 103 3.90 -18.15 -4.03
CA GLN A 103 3.33 -19.49 -4.20
C GLN A 103 3.58 -20.06 -5.59
N GLY A 104 3.67 -19.20 -6.61
CA GLY A 104 3.95 -19.60 -7.99
C GLY A 104 5.41 -20.04 -8.23
N VAL A 105 6.33 -19.76 -7.34
CA VAL A 105 7.72 -20.23 -7.45
C VAL A 105 7.81 -21.71 -7.12
N ASP A 106 8.44 -22.50 -8.00
CA ASP A 106 8.58 -23.95 -7.81
C ASP A 106 9.48 -24.27 -6.61
N ARG A 107 8.90 -24.92 -5.61
CA ARG A 107 9.61 -25.36 -4.39
C ARG A 107 10.78 -26.30 -4.69
N ARG A 108 10.68 -27.11 -5.77
CA ARG A 108 11.75 -28.03 -6.15
C ARG A 108 13.06 -27.32 -6.48
N MET A 109 12.98 -26.14 -7.06
CA MET A 109 14.18 -25.32 -7.33
C MET A 109 14.82 -24.79 -6.05
N GLU A 110 14.00 -24.42 -5.07
CA GLU A 110 14.50 -24.00 -3.76
C GLU A 110 15.14 -25.16 -2.99
N GLU A 111 14.52 -26.36 -3.07
CA GLU A 111 15.03 -27.59 -2.43
C GLU A 111 16.35 -28.04 -3.08
N ALA A 112 16.41 -28.09 -4.41
CA ALA A 112 17.63 -28.44 -5.12
C ALA A 112 18.81 -27.49 -4.79
N ALA A 113 18.54 -26.22 -4.64
CA ALA A 113 19.58 -25.27 -4.22
C ALA A 113 20.04 -25.50 -2.79
N ARG A 114 19.14 -25.89 -1.89
CA ARG A 114 19.51 -26.26 -0.49
C ARG A 114 20.32 -27.54 -0.47
N ASP A 115 19.99 -28.52 -1.29
CA ASP A 115 20.76 -29.78 -1.41
C ASP A 115 22.19 -29.52 -1.92
N CYS A 116 22.36 -28.48 -2.76
CA CYS A 116 23.67 -27.96 -3.16
C CYS A 116 24.36 -27.12 -2.08
N GLY A 117 23.82 -27.05 -0.86
CA GLY A 117 24.43 -26.33 0.27
C GLY A 117 24.11 -24.83 0.33
N ALA A 118 23.15 -24.33 -0.46
CA ALA A 118 22.77 -22.92 -0.39
C ALA A 118 22.00 -22.61 0.91
N LYS A 119 22.42 -21.56 1.62
CA LYS A 119 21.72 -21.08 2.81
C LYS A 119 20.34 -20.49 2.44
N PRO A 120 19.33 -20.55 3.31
CA PRO A 120 17.97 -20.08 3.02
C PRO A 120 17.91 -18.64 2.48
N LEU A 121 18.71 -17.74 3.03
CA LEU A 121 18.78 -16.35 2.58
C LEU A 121 19.32 -16.24 1.13
N ARG A 122 20.29 -17.08 0.76
CA ARG A 122 20.83 -17.14 -0.60
C ARG A 122 19.79 -17.69 -1.57
N VAL A 123 19.04 -18.72 -1.19
CA VAL A 123 17.95 -19.28 -1.98
C VAL A 123 16.89 -18.20 -2.23
N PHE A 124 16.50 -17.47 -1.19
CA PHE A 124 15.53 -16.35 -1.33
C PHE A 124 15.98 -15.31 -2.35
N TRP A 125 17.20 -14.78 -2.23
CA TRP A 125 17.67 -13.71 -3.11
C TRP A 125 18.02 -14.17 -4.52
N SER A 126 18.47 -15.43 -4.70
CA SER A 126 18.95 -15.92 -6.00
C SER A 126 17.91 -16.71 -6.80
N ILE A 127 16.87 -17.23 -6.16
CA ILE A 127 15.87 -18.09 -6.81
C ILE A 127 14.46 -17.53 -6.58
N THR A 128 14.04 -17.41 -5.31
CA THR A 128 12.65 -17.08 -4.99
C THR A 128 12.28 -15.66 -5.43
N LEU A 129 13.09 -14.68 -5.05
CA LEU A 129 12.81 -13.29 -5.34
C LEU A 129 12.90 -12.94 -6.84
N PRO A 130 13.88 -13.40 -7.61
CA PRO A 130 13.92 -13.13 -9.06
C PRO A 130 12.73 -13.73 -9.81
N GLN A 131 12.29 -14.93 -9.45
CA GLN A 131 11.13 -15.56 -10.09
C GLN A 131 9.80 -14.88 -9.73
N ALA A 132 9.61 -14.53 -8.46
CA ALA A 132 8.45 -13.77 -8.00
C ALA A 132 8.49 -12.29 -8.41
N GLY A 133 9.67 -11.79 -8.78
CA GLY A 133 9.96 -10.36 -8.91
C GLY A 133 9.11 -9.61 -9.92
N GLN A 134 8.77 -10.22 -11.04
CA GLN A 134 7.90 -9.59 -12.04
C GLN A 134 6.50 -9.30 -11.48
N THR A 135 5.91 -10.29 -10.81
CA THR A 135 4.57 -10.15 -10.20
C THR A 135 4.61 -9.21 -9.00
N ILE A 136 5.67 -9.26 -8.19
CA ILE A 136 5.89 -8.32 -7.09
C ILE A 136 6.05 -6.89 -7.63
N GLY A 137 6.82 -6.71 -8.70
CA GLY A 137 6.98 -5.42 -9.37
C GLY A 137 5.65 -4.85 -9.86
N ALA A 138 4.77 -5.69 -10.42
CA ALA A 138 3.44 -5.29 -10.81
C ALA A 138 2.59 -4.85 -9.58
N ALA A 139 2.66 -5.57 -8.46
CA ALA A 139 1.98 -5.19 -7.22
C ALA A 139 2.47 -3.84 -6.67
N VAL A 140 3.78 -3.60 -6.71
CA VAL A 140 4.39 -2.32 -6.30
C VAL A 140 3.90 -1.18 -7.20
N LEU A 141 3.91 -1.37 -8.52
CA LEU A 141 3.41 -0.38 -9.48
C LEU A 141 1.92 -0.09 -9.28
N LEU A 142 1.09 -1.13 -9.12
CA LEU A 142 -0.34 -0.96 -8.85
C LEU A 142 -0.58 -0.19 -7.55
N THR A 143 0.19 -0.47 -6.50
CA THR A 143 0.11 0.24 -5.23
C THR A 143 0.51 1.69 -5.38
N PHE A 144 1.59 1.97 -6.12
CA PHE A 144 2.03 3.32 -6.42
C PHE A 144 0.95 4.11 -7.17
N VAL A 145 0.42 3.54 -8.26
CA VAL A 145 -0.64 4.18 -9.06
C VAL A 145 -1.92 4.37 -8.25
N ASN A 146 -2.30 3.39 -7.41
CA ASN A 146 -3.48 3.48 -6.55
C ASN A 146 -3.44 4.70 -5.62
N THR A 147 -2.25 5.18 -5.22
CA THR A 147 -2.10 6.36 -4.38
C THR A 147 -2.65 7.62 -5.07
N PHE A 148 -2.56 7.71 -6.39
CA PHE A 148 -3.09 8.84 -7.15
C PHE A 148 -4.63 8.83 -7.27
N TYR A 149 -5.28 7.68 -7.04
CA TYR A 149 -6.74 7.56 -7.01
C TYR A 149 -7.30 7.72 -5.61
N GLU A 150 -6.45 7.58 -4.59
CA GLU A 150 -6.86 7.61 -3.20
C GLU A 150 -7.09 9.05 -2.75
N THR A 151 -8.35 9.44 -2.71
CA THR A 151 -8.78 10.81 -2.38
C THR A 151 -9.37 10.88 -0.98
N GLU A 152 -10.06 9.82 -0.54
CA GLU A 152 -10.88 9.82 0.66
C GLU A 152 -10.03 10.02 1.93
N GLY A 153 -8.97 9.24 2.09
CA GLY A 153 -8.07 9.35 3.24
C GLY A 153 -7.27 10.66 3.22
N ALA A 154 -6.81 11.09 2.02
CA ALA A 154 -6.10 12.33 1.87
C ALA A 154 -6.98 13.55 2.18
N TRP A 155 -8.25 13.53 1.75
CA TRP A 155 -9.22 14.58 2.05
C TRP A 155 -9.59 14.62 3.53
N LEU A 156 -9.83 13.45 4.13
CA LEU A 156 -10.30 13.35 5.51
C LEU A 156 -9.22 13.74 6.54
N ILE A 157 -7.97 13.35 6.29
CA ILE A 157 -6.86 13.53 7.24
C ILE A 157 -5.94 14.67 6.83
N GLY A 158 -5.77 14.93 5.52
CA GLY A 158 -4.82 15.94 5.02
C GLY A 158 -5.34 17.37 5.07
N ALA A 159 -6.66 17.57 4.95
CA ALA A 159 -7.24 18.90 4.91
C ALA A 159 -7.09 19.65 6.26
N PRO A 160 -6.84 20.96 6.25
CA PRO A 160 -6.61 21.82 5.09
C PRO A 160 -5.12 21.94 4.67
N GLN A 161 -4.18 21.30 5.37
CA GLN A 161 -2.75 21.55 5.21
C GLN A 161 -2.12 20.78 4.04
N ILE A 162 -2.63 19.57 3.75
CA ILE A 162 -2.07 18.68 2.74
C ILE A 162 -3.05 18.52 1.59
N HIS A 163 -2.68 19.07 0.46
CA HIS A 163 -3.44 18.95 -0.78
C HIS A 163 -2.75 17.98 -1.73
N THR A 164 -3.37 16.83 -1.97
CA THR A 164 -2.95 15.92 -3.03
C THR A 164 -3.61 16.30 -4.36
N MET A 165 -3.05 15.84 -5.46
CA MET A 165 -3.57 16.12 -6.80
C MET A 165 -5.06 15.77 -6.95
N PRO A 166 -5.54 14.57 -6.53
CA PRO A 166 -6.97 14.24 -6.62
C PRO A 166 -7.86 15.16 -5.75
N VAL A 167 -7.41 15.50 -4.54
CA VAL A 167 -8.16 16.43 -3.64
C VAL A 167 -8.28 17.80 -4.28
N LEU A 168 -7.19 18.30 -4.86
CA LEU A 168 -7.17 19.58 -5.54
C LEU A 168 -8.10 19.58 -6.77
N MET A 169 -8.11 18.52 -7.56
CA MET A 169 -9.03 18.38 -8.70
C MET A 169 -10.50 18.39 -8.28
N ILE A 170 -10.86 17.68 -7.22
CA ILE A 170 -12.23 17.69 -6.70
C ILE A 170 -12.62 19.09 -6.21
N SER A 171 -11.72 19.81 -5.55
CA SER A 171 -11.99 21.17 -5.09
C SER A 171 -12.24 22.13 -6.25
N PHE A 172 -11.53 21.97 -7.36
CA PHE A 172 -11.79 22.76 -8.58
C PHE A 172 -13.15 22.44 -9.19
N ILE A 173 -13.53 21.16 -9.29
CA ILE A 173 -14.82 20.74 -9.83
C ILE A 173 -15.97 21.29 -8.99
N ASN A 174 -15.87 21.22 -7.66
CA ASN A 174 -16.92 21.67 -6.75
C ASN A 174 -17.06 23.20 -6.71
N ASN A 175 -16.00 23.93 -7.00
CA ASN A 175 -16.00 25.41 -7.01
C ASN A 175 -16.31 26.02 -8.40
N GLN A 176 -16.48 25.21 -9.45
CA GLN A 176 -16.94 25.67 -10.75
C GLN A 176 -18.49 25.79 -10.75
N PRO A 177 -19.06 26.92 -11.18
CA PRO A 177 -20.51 26.99 -11.39
C PRO A 177 -20.90 25.95 -12.44
N VAL A 178 -21.87 25.11 -12.12
CA VAL A 178 -22.49 24.18 -13.07
C VAL A 178 -23.17 25.04 -14.15
N ILE A 179 -22.61 25.03 -15.34
CA ILE A 179 -23.20 25.69 -16.53
C ILE A 179 -24.28 24.78 -17.11
#